data_fc1974b224432225cbfd148b89efbd19
#
_entry.id   fc1974b224432225cbfd148b89efbd19
#
_cell.length_a   1.000
_cell.length_b   1.000
_cell.length_c   1.000
_cell.angle_alpha   90.00
_cell.angle_beta   90.00
_cell.angle_gamma   90.00
#
_symmetry.space_group_name_H-M   'P 1'
#
loop_
_entity.id
_entity.type
_entity.pdbx_description
1 polymer ?
#
loop_
_entity_poly.entity_id
_entity_poly.type
_entity_poly.pdbx_seq_one_letter_code
_entity_poly.pdbx_strand_id
1 'polypeptide(L)'
;MFILNGIVYASERPENIEITQATPLEDMMMILTFSTGEQRLFDATVLTGPAFQPLADAKVFNSCKVVNGVVTWMDEEIDCAPEFMYEHSFPYDREKEAV
;
A
#
# COMPACT_ATOMS: atom_id res chain seq x y z
N MET A 1 -21.43 11.47 0.96
CA MET A 1 -21.03 11.36 1.46
C MET A 1 -20.94 10.82 1.94
N PHE A 2 -21.23 10.44 1.75
CA PHE A 2 -20.80 10.06 2.16
C PHE A 2 -21.28 9.90 2.91
N ILE A 3 -21.81 9.76 2.97
CA ILE A 3 -21.89 9.79 3.66
C ILE A 3 -22.05 9.23 4.29
N LEU A 4 -22.34 8.88 4.57
CA LEU A 4 -22.04 8.63 5.14
C LEU A 4 -22.09 8.66 5.92
N ASN A 5 -22.60 8.57 6.12
CA ASN A 5 -22.27 8.81 6.69
C ASN A 5 -22.10 9.13 6.92
N GLY A 6 -22.37 9.40 6.66
CA GLY A 6 -21.85 9.97 6.55
C GLY A 6 -21.56 10.15 6.34
N ILE A 7 -21.49 10.12 6.00
CA ILE A 7 -20.84 10.36 5.60
C ILE A 7 -20.39 10.52 5.32
N VAL A 8 -20.32 10.75 5.09
CA VAL A 8 -19.56 10.94 4.59
C VAL A 8 -18.92 10.87 4.49
N TYR A 9 -18.76 10.85 4.31
CA TYR A 9 -17.75 10.71 4.04
C TYR A 9 -17.37 10.97 3.47
N ALA A 10 -18.27 11.69 3.79
CA ALA A 10 -17.61 11.85 2.54
C ALA A 10 -16.21 11.38 2.56
N SER A 11 -16.04 10.29 2.41
CA SER A 11 -14.71 9.76 2.34
C SER A 11 -14.06 10.14 1.03
N GLU A 12 -12.78 10.44 1.09
CA GLU A 12 -12.02 10.68 -0.11
C GLU A 12 -11.43 9.42 -0.68
N ARG A 13 -11.54 8.33 0.04
CA ARG A 13 -11.03 7.06 -0.43
C ARG A 13 -12.03 6.43 -1.38
N PRO A 14 -11.60 6.04 -2.59
CA PRO A 14 -12.52 5.38 -3.52
C PRO A 14 -12.95 4.02 -2.99
N GLU A 15 -14.14 3.61 -3.38
CA GLU A 15 -14.61 2.27 -3.06
C GLU A 15 -13.88 1.27 -3.94
N ASN A 16 -13.71 0.07 -3.40
CA ASN A 16 -13.13 -1.05 -4.16
C ASN A 16 -11.75 -0.72 -4.71
N ILE A 17 -10.98 0.00 -3.91
CA ILE A 17 -9.64 0.33 -4.33
C ILE A 17 -8.77 -0.93 -4.37
N GLU A 18 -7.93 -1.02 -5.39
CA GLU A 18 -7.04 -2.15 -5.55
C GLU A 18 -5.65 -1.64 -5.90
N ILE A 19 -4.65 -2.48 -5.67
CA ILE A 19 -3.29 -2.17 -6.05
C ILE A 19 -2.98 -2.88 -7.34
N THR A 20 -2.40 -2.15 -8.30
CA THR A 20 -2.03 -2.71 -9.58
C THR A 20 -0.55 -2.99 -9.69
N GLN A 21 0.27 -2.29 -8.88
CA GLN A 21 1.71 -2.49 -8.92
C GLN A 21 2.30 -2.09 -7.57
N ALA A 22 3.31 -2.83 -7.13
CA ALA A 22 4.03 -2.53 -5.90
C ALA A 22 5.51 -2.67 -6.18
N THR A 23 6.29 -1.63 -5.85
CA THR A 23 7.74 -1.61 -6.06
C THR A 23 8.42 -1.40 -4.72
N PRO A 24 9.11 -2.41 -4.20
CA PRO A 24 9.83 -2.24 -2.94
C PRO A 24 11.06 -1.37 -3.11
N LEU A 25 11.33 -0.56 -2.10
CA LEU A 25 12.50 0.31 -2.05
C LEU A 25 13.30 -0.04 -0.80
N GLU A 26 14.33 0.73 -0.54
CA GLU A 26 15.14 0.54 0.68
C GLU A 26 14.37 1.00 1.90
N ASP A 27 14.81 0.53 3.05
CA ASP A 27 14.29 0.96 4.36
C ASP A 27 12.81 0.67 4.53
N MET A 28 12.34 -0.44 3.93
CA MET A 28 10.96 -0.87 4.03
C MET A 28 9.98 0.12 3.45
N MET A 29 10.42 0.93 2.51
CA MET A 29 9.53 1.81 1.76
C MET A 29 9.09 1.11 0.49
N MET A 30 7.94 1.51 -0.04
CA MET A 30 7.50 0.97 -1.32
C MET A 30 6.61 1.97 -2.04
N ILE A 31 6.67 1.91 -3.36
CA ILE A 31 5.79 2.72 -4.21
C ILE A 31 4.64 1.83 -4.63
N LEU A 32 3.43 2.31 -4.40
CA LEU A 32 2.21 1.58 -4.74
C LEU A 32 1.47 2.33 -5.82
N THR A 33 1.04 1.60 -6.84
CA THR A 33 0.15 2.14 -7.85
C THR A 33 -1.22 1.54 -7.62
N PHE A 34 -2.21 2.41 -7.49
CA PHE A 34 -3.57 2.00 -7.19
C PHE A 34 -4.41 1.98 -8.45
N SER A 35 -5.56 1.31 -8.38
CA SER A 35 -6.44 1.17 -9.52
C SER A 35 -6.95 2.50 -10.04
N THR A 36 -6.88 3.54 -9.23
CA THR A 36 -7.23 4.89 -9.66
C THR A 36 -6.18 5.52 -10.58
N GLY A 37 -5.01 4.88 -10.70
CA GLY A 37 -3.87 5.46 -11.41
C GLY A 37 -2.94 6.24 -10.50
N GLU A 38 -3.32 6.41 -9.26
CA GLU A 38 -2.58 7.20 -8.30
C GLU A 38 -1.36 6.41 -7.79
N GLN A 39 -0.22 7.07 -7.65
CA GLN A 39 0.96 6.46 -7.04
C GLN A 39 1.17 7.06 -5.66
N ARG A 40 1.51 6.21 -4.70
CA ARG A 40 1.70 6.65 -3.33
C ARG A 40 2.91 5.94 -2.73
N LEU A 41 3.53 6.62 -1.78
CA LEU A 41 4.71 6.10 -1.08
C LEU A 41 4.25 5.54 0.26
N PHE A 42 4.56 4.28 0.51
CA PHE A 42 4.12 3.59 1.71
C PHE A 42 5.32 3.18 2.55
N ASP A 43 5.26 3.49 3.84
CA ASP A 43 6.29 3.11 4.80
C ASP A 43 5.80 1.85 5.51
N ALA A 44 6.36 0.71 5.15
CA ALA A 44 5.89 -0.57 5.68
C ALA A 44 6.26 -0.78 7.14
N THR A 45 7.04 0.11 7.74
CA THR A 45 7.33 -0.02 9.16
C THR A 45 6.10 0.23 10.02
N VAL A 46 5.03 0.76 9.44
CA VAL A 46 3.78 0.88 10.19
C VAL A 46 3.08 -0.46 10.37
N LEU A 47 3.50 -1.48 9.63
CA LEU A 47 2.93 -2.82 9.78
C LEU A 47 3.57 -3.48 10.99
N THR A 48 2.82 -3.56 12.07
CA THR A 48 3.33 -4.11 13.33
C THR A 48 2.61 -5.41 13.64
N GLY A 49 3.19 -6.16 14.58
CA GLY A 49 2.60 -7.41 14.98
C GLY A 49 3.35 -8.60 14.43
N PRO A 50 3.12 -9.79 15.02
CA PRO A 50 3.92 -10.98 14.65
C PRO A 50 3.74 -11.37 13.20
N ALA A 51 2.56 -11.14 12.62
CA ALA A 51 2.31 -11.56 11.24
C ALA A 51 3.22 -10.85 10.25
N PHE A 52 3.70 -9.64 10.58
CA PHE A 52 4.51 -8.85 9.67
C PHE A 52 6.00 -8.89 10.01
N GLN A 53 6.39 -9.63 11.04
CA GLN A 53 7.79 -9.69 11.42
C GLN A 53 8.72 -10.16 10.31
N PRO A 54 8.33 -11.12 9.45
CA PRO A 54 9.23 -11.55 8.38
C PRO A 54 9.62 -10.45 7.43
N LEU A 55 8.85 -9.36 7.35
CA LEU A 55 9.15 -8.28 6.44
C LEU A 55 10.43 -7.53 6.83
N ALA A 56 10.94 -7.73 8.04
CA ALA A 56 12.21 -7.13 8.43
C ALA A 56 13.38 -7.72 7.64
N ASP A 57 13.19 -8.90 7.05
CA ASP A 57 14.18 -9.48 6.17
C ASP A 57 14.01 -8.87 4.79
N ALA A 58 15.06 -8.21 4.30
CA ALA A 58 14.98 -7.53 3.01
C ALA A 58 14.63 -8.47 1.87
N LYS A 59 15.08 -9.71 1.95
CA LYS A 59 14.74 -10.68 0.90
C LYS A 59 13.26 -10.96 0.86
N VAL A 60 12.64 -11.07 2.03
CA VAL A 60 11.20 -11.28 2.10
C VAL A 60 10.47 -10.05 1.59
N PHE A 61 10.87 -8.88 2.10
CA PHE A 61 10.19 -7.65 1.71
C PHE A 61 10.26 -7.42 0.21
N ASN A 62 11.41 -7.67 -0.38
CA ASN A 62 11.60 -7.42 -1.82
C ASN A 62 10.91 -8.44 -2.70
N SER A 63 10.38 -9.51 -2.12
CA SER A 63 9.70 -10.55 -2.88
C SER A 63 8.20 -10.30 -3.00
N CYS A 64 7.73 -9.11 -2.67
CA CYS A 64 6.30 -8.82 -2.70
C CYS A 64 5.70 -9.06 -4.08
N LYS A 65 4.44 -9.43 -4.09
CA LYS A 65 3.66 -9.64 -5.31
C LYS A 65 2.28 -9.06 -5.13
N VAL A 66 1.70 -8.60 -6.23
CA VAL A 66 0.30 -8.17 -6.21
C VAL A 66 -0.55 -9.31 -6.71
N VAL A 67 -1.47 -9.77 -5.89
CA VAL A 67 -2.37 -10.87 -6.22
C VAL A 67 -3.78 -10.38 -6.00
N ASN A 68 -4.57 -10.34 -7.07
CA ASN A 68 -5.97 -9.91 -7.00
C ASN A 68 -6.13 -8.54 -6.34
N GLY A 69 -5.21 -7.61 -6.66
CA GLY A 69 -5.31 -6.25 -6.14
C GLY A 69 -4.75 -6.06 -4.75
N VAL A 70 -4.08 -7.04 -4.19
CA VAL A 70 -3.57 -7.02 -2.82
C VAL A 70 -2.08 -7.32 -2.83
N VAL A 71 -1.31 -6.53 -2.07
CA VAL A 71 0.11 -6.81 -1.92
C VAL A 71 0.31 -7.98 -0.97
N THR A 72 1.08 -8.96 -1.41
CA THR A 72 1.34 -10.17 -0.63
C THR A 72 2.84 -10.45 -0.58
N TRP A 73 3.23 -11.22 0.41
CA TRP A 73 4.60 -11.72 0.59
C TRP A 73 4.53 -13.20 0.97
N MET A 74 5.64 -13.92 0.73
CA MET A 74 5.77 -15.32 1.16
C MET A 74 4.63 -16.17 0.63
N ASP A 75 4.42 -16.09 -0.69
CA ASP A 75 3.40 -16.90 -1.37
C ASP A 75 2.02 -16.70 -0.73
N GLU A 76 1.69 -15.44 -0.48
CA GLU A 76 0.38 -15.03 0.05
C GLU A 76 0.16 -15.39 1.51
N GLU A 77 1.20 -15.80 2.22
CA GLU A 77 1.07 -16.00 3.66
C GLU A 77 0.89 -14.68 4.41
N ILE A 78 1.44 -13.61 3.86
CA ILE A 78 1.30 -12.28 4.44
C ILE A 78 0.62 -11.41 3.40
N ASP A 79 -0.39 -10.65 3.82
CA ASP A 79 -1.02 -9.71 2.90
C ASP A 79 -1.37 -8.44 3.67
N CYS A 80 -1.66 -7.39 2.91
CA CYS A 80 -2.05 -6.12 3.49
C CYS A 80 -3.16 -5.52 2.65
N ALA A 81 -4.24 -5.13 3.30
CA ALA A 81 -5.40 -4.61 2.61
C ALA A 81 -5.07 -3.33 1.86
N PRO A 82 -5.53 -3.19 0.60
CA PRO A 82 -5.26 -1.97 -0.16
C PRO A 82 -5.77 -0.72 0.53
N GLU A 83 -6.91 -0.82 1.21
CA GLU A 83 -7.48 0.33 1.90
C GLU A 83 -6.55 0.83 3.00
N PHE A 84 -5.95 -0.09 3.74
CA PHE A 84 -5.01 0.28 4.79
C PHE A 84 -3.79 0.98 4.18
N MET A 85 -3.28 0.43 3.08
CA MET A 85 -2.12 1.01 2.43
C MET A 85 -2.42 2.39 1.87
N TYR A 86 -3.62 2.57 1.34
CA TYR A 86 -4.00 3.88 0.83
C TYR A 86 -4.03 4.91 1.95
N GLU A 87 -4.63 4.54 3.07
CA GLU A 87 -4.79 5.48 4.18
C GLU A 87 -3.49 5.84 4.86
N HIS A 88 -2.51 4.93 4.81
CA HIS A 88 -1.25 5.13 5.53
C HIS A 88 -0.09 5.44 4.61
N SER A 89 -0.38 5.87 3.38
CA SER A 89 0.65 6.25 2.43
C SER A 89 0.54 7.72 2.11
N PHE A 90 1.55 8.24 1.40
CA PHE A 90 1.63 9.63 1.04
C PHE A 90 1.61 9.76 -0.48
N PRO A 91 1.03 10.83 -1.03
CA PRO A 91 1.09 11.02 -2.47
C PRO A 91 2.52 11.02 -2.95
N TYR A 92 2.78 10.32 -4.03
CA TYR A 92 4.12 10.24 -4.60
C TYR A 92 4.09 10.88 -5.98
N ASP A 93 4.94 11.89 -6.17
CA ASP A 93 5.01 12.64 -7.42
C ASP A 93 6.44 12.55 -7.92
N ARG A 94 6.66 11.77 -8.97
CA ARG A 94 8.00 11.57 -9.50
C ARG A 94 8.61 12.86 -10.00
N GLU A 95 7.79 13.76 -10.52
CA GLU A 95 8.32 15.02 -11.02
C GLU A 95 8.88 15.88 -9.89
N LYS A 96 8.22 15.87 -8.74
CA LYS A 96 8.74 16.57 -7.59
C LYS A 96 10.03 15.94 -7.11
N GLU A 97 10.10 14.62 -7.17
CA GLU A 97 11.31 13.92 -6.73
C GLU A 97 12.49 14.25 -7.58
N ALA A 98 12.26 14.54 -8.85
CA ALA A 98 13.34 14.79 -9.78
C ALA A 98 13.94 16.19 -9.65
N VAL A 99 13.33 17.05 -8.92
CA VAL A 99 13.79 18.45 -8.79
C VAL A 99 15.01 18.59 -7.90
#